data_1db96ac4461a2257e7dd8c59fd347890
#
_entry.id   1db96ac4461a2257e7dd8c59fd347890
#
_cell.length_a   1.000
_cell.length_b   1.000
_cell.length_c   1.000
_cell.angle_alpha   90.00
_cell.angle_beta   90.00
_cell.angle_gamma   90.00
#
_symmetry.space_group_name_H-M   'P 1'
#
loop_
_entity.id
_entity.type
_entity.pdbx_description
1 polymer ?
#
loop_
_entity_poly.entity_id
_entity_poly.type
_entity_poly.pdbx_seq_one_letter_code
_entity_poly.pdbx_strand_id
1 'polypeptide(L)'
;IQQPETPYLQIIRRTLWLLLAVTLLAGCEKTEERAGLTTTQDEVVLRSTAGSEAAFTVSSTEAWSLTTTGGGFDVSPTRGGRGETTVTVRAQDDNTTTRRKALGSMALRLSSGKAEATVSVVQSPAVAPQTVVMYLPWSGNLYTHFLQNIEDVKKAVAGNILRDSRLVVFLQTSTTKGSLRELYYDNGECRETELRTYENLDVTQAETITGIFDYIKQTAPAERYGITIGSHGMAWIPASGSGRSTADAKAGTEPAATTVPEKWHWEYVSPDGQFTRWFGDGGSRCTNTTTFAEAITAAGIRFEYILFDDCFMSSIEVAYDLRKITRYLIASPCEVMAYGYPYDLVMPYLFADGGTGYDLDGVCRSFYEFYEQYEAPNYNCGAIAVTVCDQVETMAEVMRRINNASPAYIPDPEKPLQQYEYLYDPTRFYDLADYVYQLCDDTALLKEFDEQLGRTVPERYRLHTEYFYSGGKRPITTYSGISTSAPSTSGIVVNNIQNTGWYKATH
;
A
#
# COMPACT_ATOMS: atom_id res chain seq x y z
N ILE A 1 22.03 54.25 -57.31
CA ILE A 1 20.73 53.58 -57.31
C ILE A 1 20.55 53.03 -55.86
N GLN A 2 19.84 53.83 -55.03
CA GLN A 2 19.48 53.44 -53.66
C GLN A 2 18.22 52.55 -53.76
N GLN A 3 18.31 51.34 -53.24
CA GLN A 3 17.12 50.50 -53.05
C GLN A 3 16.40 50.96 -51.76
N PRO A 4 15.06 50.99 -51.73
CA PRO A 4 14.29 51.40 -50.56
C PRO A 4 14.35 50.30 -49.45
N GLU A 5 14.62 50.72 -48.22
CA GLU A 5 14.57 49.87 -47.04
C GLU A 5 13.16 49.33 -46.84
N THR A 6 13.04 48.01 -46.52
CA THR A 6 11.79 47.35 -46.27
C THR A 6 11.16 47.80 -44.96
N PRO A 7 9.83 47.86 -44.87
CA PRO A 7 9.10 48.31 -43.63
C PRO A 7 9.48 47.58 -42.36
N TYR A 8 10.08 46.39 -42.45
CA TYR A 8 10.52 45.58 -41.34
C TYR A 8 11.71 46.16 -40.55
N LEU A 9 12.63 46.85 -41.24
CA LEU A 9 13.78 47.48 -40.60
C LEU A 9 13.43 48.73 -39.80
N GLN A 10 12.37 49.43 -40.19
CA GLN A 10 11.89 50.61 -39.43
C GLN A 10 11.16 50.20 -38.12
N ILE A 11 10.50 49.05 -38.09
CA ILE A 11 9.86 48.53 -36.87
C ILE A 11 10.90 48.06 -35.87
N ILE A 12 11.96 47.38 -36.33
CA ILE A 12 13.04 46.89 -35.44
C ILE A 12 13.80 48.08 -34.82
N ARG A 13 14.05 49.14 -35.56
CA ARG A 13 14.71 50.34 -35.01
C ARG A 13 13.85 51.09 -33.99
N ARG A 14 12.54 51.16 -34.18
CA ARG A 14 11.63 51.78 -33.21
C ARG A 14 11.45 50.93 -31.94
N THR A 15 11.45 49.61 -32.06
CA THR A 15 11.35 48.68 -30.90
C THR A 15 12.64 48.70 -30.10
N LEU A 16 13.82 48.84 -30.75
CA LEU A 16 15.10 48.90 -30.03
C LEU A 16 15.25 50.20 -29.21
N TRP A 17 14.74 51.36 -29.73
CA TRP A 17 14.75 52.62 -29.00
C TRP A 17 13.74 52.64 -27.84
N LEU A 18 12.61 51.95 -27.95
CA LEU A 18 11.67 51.79 -26.87
C LEU A 18 12.20 50.84 -25.76
N LEU A 19 12.95 49.80 -26.11
CA LEU A 19 13.63 48.93 -25.16
C LEU A 19 14.80 49.65 -24.47
N LEU A 20 15.52 50.53 -25.13
CA LEU A 20 16.61 51.29 -24.49
C LEU A 20 16.11 52.45 -23.63
N ALA A 21 14.92 52.98 -23.89
CA ALA A 21 14.29 54.03 -23.06
C ALA A 21 13.62 53.48 -21.81
N VAL A 22 13.24 52.19 -21.82
CA VAL A 22 12.69 51.50 -20.60
C VAL A 22 13.78 51.05 -19.64
N THR A 23 15.04 50.85 -20.12
CA THR A 23 16.18 50.48 -19.26
C THR A 23 16.86 51.67 -18.56
N LEU A 24 16.50 52.92 -18.90
CA LEU A 24 17.06 54.12 -18.25
C LEU A 24 16.12 54.75 -17.20
N LEU A 25 14.94 54.19 -16.98
CA LEU A 25 14.01 54.57 -15.90
C LEU A 25 13.94 53.52 -14.76
N ALA A 26 14.90 52.58 -14.68
CA ALA A 26 15.12 51.83 -13.46
C ALA A 26 15.81 52.75 -12.45
N GLY A 27 15.09 53.74 -11.98
CA GLY A 27 15.38 54.40 -10.73
C GLY A 27 15.42 53.31 -9.63
N CYS A 28 16.29 53.45 -8.69
CA CYS A 28 16.33 52.71 -7.43
C CYS A 28 14.93 52.65 -6.81
N GLU A 29 14.06 51.74 -7.27
CA GLU A 29 13.04 51.17 -6.39
C GLU A 29 13.83 50.36 -5.36
N LYS A 30 13.89 50.86 -4.13
CA LYS A 30 14.09 50.03 -2.97
C LYS A 30 13.07 48.91 -3.16
N THR A 31 13.52 47.70 -3.50
CA THR A 31 12.73 46.48 -3.37
C THR A 31 12.32 46.46 -1.91
N GLU A 32 11.11 46.91 -1.60
CA GLU A 32 10.52 46.62 -0.31
C GLU A 32 10.51 45.10 -0.21
N GLU A 33 11.39 44.56 0.62
CA GLU A 33 11.38 43.15 0.96
C GLU A 33 9.95 42.85 1.39
N ARG A 34 9.23 42.05 0.60
CA ARG A 34 7.88 41.64 0.96
C ARG A 34 7.92 41.05 2.35
N ALA A 35 7.17 41.65 3.27
CA ALA A 35 7.04 41.12 4.63
C ALA A 35 6.63 39.66 4.56
N GLY A 36 7.49 38.76 5.02
CA GLY A 36 7.31 37.31 4.94
C GLY A 36 7.39 36.68 6.34
N LEU A 37 6.47 35.75 6.58
CA LEU A 37 6.44 34.88 7.74
C LEU A 37 6.09 33.50 7.27
N THR A 38 6.98 32.52 7.48
CA THR A 38 6.78 31.13 7.11
C THR A 38 7.18 30.21 8.26
N THR A 39 6.60 29.04 8.29
CA THR A 39 6.88 27.98 9.26
C THR A 39 7.28 26.71 8.51
N THR A 40 8.16 25.89 9.09
CA THR A 40 8.57 24.61 8.48
C THR A 40 7.43 23.57 8.46
N GLN A 41 6.38 23.78 9.25
CA GLN A 41 5.20 22.91 9.30
C GLN A 41 3.98 23.70 9.77
N ASP A 42 2.79 23.24 9.38
CA ASP A 42 1.49 23.81 9.77
C ASP A 42 0.84 23.06 10.94
N GLU A 43 1.45 21.95 11.36
CA GLU A 43 1.01 21.15 12.49
C GLU A 43 2.20 20.61 13.28
N VAL A 44 2.14 20.78 14.62
CA VAL A 44 3.08 20.16 15.57
C VAL A 44 2.40 18.97 16.23
N VAL A 45 3.06 17.79 16.13
CA VAL A 45 2.60 16.56 16.74
C VAL A 45 3.45 16.22 17.96
N LEU A 46 2.87 16.27 19.14
CA LEU A 46 3.48 15.83 20.39
C LEU A 46 3.22 14.33 20.61
N ARG A 47 4.14 13.62 21.29
CA ARG A 47 3.87 12.24 21.71
C ARG A 47 2.80 12.21 22.79
N SER A 48 2.23 11.03 23.06
CA SER A 48 1.16 10.83 24.04
C SER A 48 1.55 11.15 25.48
N THR A 49 2.84 11.18 25.82
CA THR A 49 3.32 11.36 27.20
C THR A 49 3.51 12.84 27.56
N ALA A 50 3.16 13.19 28.79
CA ALA A 50 3.48 14.48 29.38
C ALA A 50 4.98 14.78 29.29
N GLY A 51 5.32 16.05 29.06
CA GLY A 51 6.70 16.49 28.90
C GLY A 51 7.32 16.17 27.54
N SER A 52 6.61 15.50 26.60
CA SER A 52 7.10 15.31 25.25
C SER A 52 7.23 16.65 24.51
N GLU A 53 8.29 16.78 23.72
CA GLU A 53 8.62 18.02 23.00
C GLU A 53 8.68 17.76 21.49
N ALA A 54 8.29 18.79 20.74
CA ALA A 54 8.49 18.89 19.30
C ALA A 54 8.85 20.34 18.94
N ALA A 55 9.55 20.55 17.84
CA ALA A 55 10.00 21.87 17.43
C ALA A 55 9.69 22.14 15.96
N PHE A 56 9.52 23.42 15.62
CA PHE A 56 9.45 23.91 14.26
C PHE A 56 10.23 25.22 14.12
N THR A 57 10.61 25.55 12.90
CA THR A 57 11.34 26.78 12.63
C THR A 57 10.42 27.84 12.03
N VAL A 58 10.52 29.03 12.55
CA VAL A 58 9.89 30.25 12.03
C VAL A 58 10.93 31.03 11.28
N SER A 59 10.70 31.30 9.98
CA SER A 59 11.51 32.22 9.17
C SER A 59 10.74 33.54 9.00
N SER A 60 11.35 34.65 9.36
CA SER A 60 10.69 35.94 9.38
C SER A 60 11.59 37.07 8.86
N THR A 61 10.98 38.01 8.14
CA THR A 61 11.64 39.25 7.68
C THR A 61 11.62 40.37 8.69
N GLU A 62 10.83 40.24 9.77
CA GLU A 62 10.63 41.24 10.85
C GLU A 62 10.53 40.54 12.20
N ALA A 63 10.40 41.35 13.27
CA ALA A 63 10.02 40.82 14.57
C ALA A 63 8.58 40.26 14.53
N TRP A 64 8.37 39.14 15.23
CA TRP A 64 7.09 38.44 15.28
C TRP A 64 6.71 38.04 16.69
N SER A 65 5.43 37.79 16.91
CA SER A 65 4.87 37.28 18.16
C SER A 65 3.96 36.10 17.89
N LEU A 66 3.82 35.22 18.90
CA LEU A 66 2.98 34.03 18.87
C LEU A 66 1.96 34.14 20.02
N THR A 67 0.71 33.81 19.70
CA THR A 67 -0.38 33.62 20.66
C THR A 67 -0.96 32.25 20.57
N THR A 68 -1.33 31.65 21.69
CA THR A 68 -1.91 30.30 21.74
C THR A 68 -3.41 30.35 21.96
N THR A 69 -4.12 29.40 21.37
CA THR A 69 -5.51 29.07 21.67
C THR A 69 -5.59 27.61 22.09
N GLY A 70 -6.50 27.25 22.99
CA GLY A 70 -6.55 25.90 23.58
C GLY A 70 -5.69 25.77 24.82
N GLY A 71 -5.24 24.57 25.14
CA GLY A 71 -4.45 24.28 26.35
C GLY A 71 -3.87 22.88 26.36
N GLY A 72 -3.13 22.55 27.44
CA GLY A 72 -2.45 21.28 27.59
C GLY A 72 -1.07 21.24 26.92
N PHE A 73 -0.54 22.40 26.48
CA PHE A 73 0.81 22.52 25.96
C PHE A 73 1.44 23.87 26.33
N ASP A 74 2.74 23.88 26.45
CA ASP A 74 3.59 25.07 26.58
C ASP A 74 4.35 25.32 25.26
N VAL A 75 4.69 26.59 25.00
CA VAL A 75 5.43 26.99 23.81
C VAL A 75 6.52 28.01 24.16
N SER A 76 7.70 27.87 23.60
CA SER A 76 8.85 28.77 23.78
C SER A 76 9.78 28.75 22.58
N PRO A 77 10.25 29.94 22.12
CA PRO A 77 9.85 31.29 22.54
C PRO A 77 8.50 31.71 21.91
N THR A 78 7.81 32.68 22.54
CA THR A 78 6.57 33.27 22.03
C THR A 78 6.79 34.55 21.20
N ARG A 79 8.06 34.89 20.90
CA ARG A 79 8.45 36.03 20.05
C ARG A 79 9.85 35.77 19.48
N GLY A 80 10.11 36.38 18.35
CA GLY A 80 11.41 36.34 17.71
C GLY A 80 11.67 37.57 16.84
N GLY A 81 12.87 37.67 16.34
CA GLY A 81 13.32 38.74 15.43
C GLY A 81 13.31 38.30 13.98
N ARG A 82 13.94 39.12 13.13
CA ARG A 82 14.26 38.78 11.74
C ARG A 82 15.21 37.59 11.68
N GLY A 83 14.98 36.70 10.74
CA GLY A 83 15.76 35.47 10.52
C GLY A 83 15.00 34.24 10.99
N GLU A 84 15.75 33.18 11.27
CA GLU A 84 15.20 31.91 11.72
C GLU A 84 15.17 31.82 13.25
N THR A 85 14.10 31.25 13.77
CA THR A 85 13.94 30.99 15.21
C THR A 85 13.29 29.62 15.37
N THR A 86 13.91 28.74 16.15
CA THR A 86 13.31 27.46 16.54
C THR A 86 12.34 27.69 17.70
N VAL A 87 11.12 27.20 17.53
CA VAL A 87 10.06 27.22 18.55
C VAL A 87 9.84 25.79 19.02
N THR A 88 9.91 25.58 20.33
CA THR A 88 9.64 24.30 20.99
C THR A 88 8.26 24.32 21.61
N VAL A 89 7.51 23.22 21.40
CA VAL A 89 6.20 22.96 21.99
C VAL A 89 6.31 21.74 22.88
N ARG A 90 5.72 21.79 24.10
CA ARG A 90 5.81 20.73 25.11
C ARG A 90 4.42 20.35 25.60
N ALA A 91 4.11 19.04 25.68
CA ALA A 91 2.88 18.55 26.29
C ALA A 91 2.87 18.73 27.81
N GLN A 92 1.77 19.19 28.36
CA GLN A 92 1.58 19.33 29.83
C GLN A 92 1.07 18.03 30.45
N ASP A 93 0.17 17.30 29.74
CA ASP A 93 -0.51 16.11 30.22
C ASP A 93 -0.29 14.91 29.30
N ASP A 94 -0.58 13.71 29.81
CA ASP A 94 -0.65 12.49 29.00
C ASP A 94 -1.93 12.47 28.16
N ASN A 95 -1.83 12.01 26.93
CA ASN A 95 -2.99 11.53 26.18
C ASN A 95 -3.15 10.03 26.41
N THR A 96 -4.01 9.67 27.35
CA THR A 96 -4.30 8.26 27.69
C THR A 96 -5.33 7.62 26.77
N THR A 97 -5.86 8.37 25.81
CA THR A 97 -6.88 7.88 24.87
C THR A 97 -6.25 7.16 23.68
N THR A 98 -7.01 6.34 23.00
CA THR A 98 -6.60 5.69 21.74
C THR A 98 -6.76 6.61 20.54
N ARG A 99 -7.04 7.91 20.75
CA ARG A 99 -7.26 8.90 19.69
C ARG A 99 -6.32 10.09 19.83
N ARG A 100 -6.05 10.70 18.70
CA ARG A 100 -5.35 11.97 18.61
C ARG A 100 -6.14 13.05 19.32
N LYS A 101 -5.49 13.82 20.17
CA LYS A 101 -6.10 14.91 20.95
C LYS A 101 -5.68 16.26 20.35
N ALA A 102 -6.63 17.02 19.86
CA ALA A 102 -6.39 18.41 19.50
C ALA A 102 -6.18 19.23 20.78
N LEU A 103 -5.01 19.86 20.91
CA LEU A 103 -4.67 20.70 22.05
C LEU A 103 -5.01 22.17 21.76
N GLY A 104 -4.87 22.61 20.51
CA GLY A 104 -5.15 23.99 20.13
C GLY A 104 -4.34 24.44 18.91
N SER A 105 -4.07 25.71 18.81
CA SER A 105 -3.26 26.30 17.75
C SER A 105 -2.41 27.47 18.25
N MET A 106 -1.36 27.77 17.47
CA MET A 106 -0.45 28.88 17.62
C MET A 106 -0.64 29.84 16.45
N ALA A 107 -1.07 31.07 16.70
CA ALA A 107 -1.13 32.11 15.68
C ALA A 107 0.13 32.97 15.76
N LEU A 108 0.91 32.98 14.71
CA LEU A 108 2.11 33.81 14.55
C LEU A 108 1.76 35.03 13.71
N ARG A 109 2.22 36.21 14.15
CA ARG A 109 1.94 37.45 13.46
C ARG A 109 3.19 38.34 13.44
N LEU A 110 3.49 38.93 12.30
CA LEU A 110 4.53 39.96 12.19
C LEU A 110 4.15 41.21 12.97
N SER A 111 5.14 41.94 13.48
CA SER A 111 4.94 43.21 14.20
C SER A 111 4.26 44.29 13.34
N SER A 112 4.45 44.23 12.04
CA SER A 112 3.76 45.10 11.08
C SER A 112 2.31 44.69 10.81
N GLY A 113 1.87 43.48 11.20
CA GLY A 113 0.57 42.92 10.87
C GLY A 113 0.39 42.51 9.41
N LYS A 114 1.44 42.56 8.57
CA LYS A 114 1.38 42.31 7.13
C LYS A 114 1.37 40.82 6.76
N ALA A 115 1.76 39.94 7.68
CA ALA A 115 1.71 38.48 7.46
C ALA A 115 1.38 37.75 8.76
N GLU A 116 0.66 36.62 8.60
CA GLU A 116 0.26 35.74 9.67
C GLU A 116 0.48 34.30 9.23
N ALA A 117 0.76 33.40 10.19
CA ALA A 117 0.80 31.96 10.00
C ALA A 117 0.12 31.29 11.19
N THR A 118 -0.49 30.14 10.96
CA THR A 118 -1.12 29.36 12.01
C THR A 118 -0.52 27.96 12.01
N VAL A 119 -0.18 27.47 13.20
CA VAL A 119 0.34 26.12 13.42
C VAL A 119 -0.57 25.44 14.43
N SER A 120 -1.17 24.31 14.05
CA SER A 120 -1.99 23.49 14.95
C SER A 120 -1.11 22.67 15.88
N VAL A 121 -1.62 22.35 17.08
CA VAL A 121 -0.96 21.51 18.07
C VAL A 121 -1.85 20.34 18.41
N VAL A 122 -1.33 19.14 18.20
CA VAL A 122 -2.03 17.89 18.51
C VAL A 122 -1.12 16.97 19.31
N GLN A 123 -1.72 16.06 20.05
CA GLN A 123 -1.01 15.03 20.80
C GLN A 123 -1.39 13.65 20.28
N SER A 124 -0.37 12.83 20.01
CA SER A 124 -0.55 11.43 19.56
C SER A 124 -1.35 10.63 20.60
N PRO A 125 -2.14 9.64 20.15
CA PRO A 125 -2.82 8.73 21.07
C PRO A 125 -1.83 7.86 21.85
N ALA A 126 -2.28 7.27 22.94
CA ALA A 126 -1.60 6.16 23.58
C ALA A 126 -1.44 4.99 22.58
N VAL A 127 -0.45 4.14 22.81
CA VAL A 127 -0.20 2.97 21.96
C VAL A 127 -1.40 2.04 22.01
N ALA A 128 -1.97 1.69 20.85
CA ALA A 128 -3.05 0.73 20.73
C ALA A 128 -2.52 -0.71 20.78
N PRO A 129 -3.33 -1.71 21.18
CA PRO A 129 -2.91 -3.11 21.09
C PRO A 129 -2.56 -3.52 19.66
N GLN A 130 -3.33 -3.01 18.68
CA GLN A 130 -3.13 -3.30 17.26
C GLN A 130 -3.59 -2.13 16.40
N THR A 131 -2.85 -1.88 15.32
CA THR A 131 -3.31 -1.06 14.18
C THR A 131 -3.33 -1.93 12.95
N VAL A 132 -4.49 -1.99 12.29
CA VAL A 132 -4.64 -2.60 10.96
C VAL A 132 -4.67 -1.49 9.93
N VAL A 133 -3.88 -1.65 8.87
CA VAL A 133 -3.85 -0.73 7.74
C VAL A 133 -4.54 -1.39 6.55
N MET A 134 -5.59 -0.81 6.03
CA MET A 134 -6.12 -1.15 4.72
C MET A 134 -5.44 -0.26 3.69
N TYR A 135 -4.55 -0.83 2.90
CA TYR A 135 -3.71 -0.12 1.93
C TYR A 135 -4.19 -0.40 0.50
N LEU A 136 -4.77 0.61 -0.14
CA LEU A 136 -5.38 0.53 -1.47
C LEU A 136 -4.64 1.48 -2.44
N PRO A 137 -3.43 1.10 -2.91
CA PRO A 137 -2.56 1.96 -3.71
C PRO A 137 -2.91 1.90 -5.21
N TRP A 138 -4.18 1.92 -5.56
CA TRP A 138 -4.65 1.83 -6.94
C TRP A 138 -5.92 2.65 -7.15
N SER A 139 -5.95 3.48 -8.18
CA SER A 139 -7.08 4.38 -8.49
C SER A 139 -7.74 4.09 -9.86
N GLY A 140 -7.36 2.97 -10.49
CA GLY A 140 -7.88 2.59 -11.81
C GLY A 140 -9.19 1.80 -11.74
N ASN A 141 -9.27 0.76 -12.55
CA ASN A 141 -10.47 -0.06 -12.75
C ASN A 141 -11.02 -0.78 -11.50
N LEU A 142 -10.22 -0.94 -10.44
CA LEU A 142 -10.68 -1.52 -9.16
C LEU A 142 -11.24 -0.48 -8.18
N TYR A 143 -11.20 0.80 -8.51
CA TYR A 143 -11.55 1.87 -7.56
C TYR A 143 -12.96 1.72 -6.98
N THR A 144 -13.96 1.41 -7.80
CA THR A 144 -15.33 1.20 -7.34
C THR A 144 -15.47 -0.03 -6.45
N HIS A 145 -14.69 -1.08 -6.69
CA HIS A 145 -14.63 -2.25 -5.82
C HIS A 145 -14.00 -1.90 -4.46
N PHE A 146 -12.98 -1.05 -4.45
CA PHE A 146 -12.39 -0.57 -3.20
C PHE A 146 -13.37 0.28 -2.38
N LEU A 147 -14.16 1.12 -3.03
CA LEU A 147 -15.23 1.84 -2.32
C LEU A 147 -16.24 0.87 -1.70
N GLN A 148 -16.62 -0.19 -2.41
CA GLN A 148 -17.48 -1.25 -1.86
C GLN A 148 -16.80 -1.97 -0.69
N ASN A 149 -15.53 -2.36 -0.83
CA ASN A 149 -14.78 -3.00 0.24
C ASN A 149 -14.69 -2.10 1.50
N ILE A 150 -14.51 -0.78 1.33
CA ILE A 150 -14.52 0.18 2.45
C ILE A 150 -15.91 0.22 3.12
N GLU A 151 -17.01 0.18 2.35
CA GLU A 151 -18.35 0.12 2.94
C GLU A 151 -18.59 -1.20 3.70
N ASP A 152 -18.08 -2.32 3.22
CA ASP A 152 -18.14 -3.59 3.94
C ASP A 152 -17.33 -3.55 5.24
N VAL A 153 -16.13 -2.94 5.20
CA VAL A 153 -15.34 -2.64 6.41
C VAL A 153 -16.12 -1.77 7.40
N LYS A 154 -16.81 -0.73 6.93
CA LYS A 154 -17.64 0.13 7.80
C LYS A 154 -18.77 -0.64 8.48
N LYS A 155 -19.40 -1.59 7.79
CA LYS A 155 -20.41 -2.50 8.40
C LYS A 155 -19.81 -3.31 9.54
N ALA A 156 -18.61 -3.88 9.32
CA ALA A 156 -17.92 -4.63 10.37
C ALA A 156 -17.55 -3.72 11.57
N VAL A 157 -17.03 -2.53 11.33
CA VAL A 157 -16.70 -1.55 12.37
C VAL A 157 -17.91 -1.14 13.20
N ALA A 158 -19.07 -0.96 12.56
CA ALA A 158 -20.33 -0.67 13.27
C ALA A 158 -20.72 -1.79 14.26
N GLY A 159 -20.22 -3.01 14.07
CA GLY A 159 -20.34 -4.12 15.02
C GLY A 159 -19.36 -4.07 16.21
N ASN A 160 -18.61 -2.98 16.38
CA ASN A 160 -17.64 -2.76 17.47
C ASN A 160 -16.48 -3.77 17.50
N ILE A 161 -16.00 -4.18 16.34
CA ILE A 161 -14.91 -5.17 16.20
C ILE A 161 -13.54 -4.63 16.63
N LEU A 162 -13.35 -3.31 16.59
CA LEU A 162 -12.04 -2.68 16.83
C LEU A 162 -11.65 -2.69 18.31
N ARG A 163 -12.61 -2.56 19.22
CA ARG A 163 -12.35 -2.37 20.65
C ARG A 163 -11.34 -1.24 20.89
N ASP A 164 -10.16 -1.54 21.46
CA ASP A 164 -9.07 -0.58 21.68
C ASP A 164 -8.06 -0.51 20.51
N SER A 165 -8.28 -1.30 19.47
CA SER A 165 -7.45 -1.33 18.26
C SER A 165 -7.87 -0.23 17.29
N ARG A 166 -7.04 0.01 16.28
CA ARG A 166 -7.25 1.07 15.29
C ARG A 166 -7.29 0.50 13.88
N LEU A 167 -8.09 1.12 13.05
CA LEU A 167 -8.18 0.83 11.62
C LEU A 167 -7.93 2.10 10.81
N VAL A 168 -6.89 2.05 9.98
CA VAL A 168 -6.48 3.15 9.11
C VAL A 168 -6.62 2.71 7.67
N VAL A 169 -7.27 3.51 6.84
CA VAL A 169 -7.47 3.25 5.41
C VAL A 169 -6.66 4.26 4.60
N PHE A 170 -5.70 3.76 3.82
CA PHE A 170 -5.07 4.52 2.75
C PHE A 170 -5.77 4.19 1.43
N LEU A 171 -6.28 5.20 0.75
CA LEU A 171 -6.92 5.07 -0.56
C LEU A 171 -6.26 6.03 -1.54
N GLN A 172 -5.71 5.48 -2.62
CA GLN A 172 -5.29 6.26 -3.77
C GLN A 172 -6.53 6.70 -4.56
N THR A 173 -6.77 8.01 -4.64
CA THR A 173 -7.98 8.59 -5.25
C THR A 173 -7.78 9.00 -6.70
N SER A 174 -6.53 9.19 -7.11
CA SER A 174 -6.12 9.36 -8.52
C SER A 174 -4.66 8.92 -8.67
N THR A 175 -4.12 9.03 -9.85
CA THR A 175 -2.74 8.62 -10.15
C THR A 175 -1.66 9.33 -9.32
N THR A 176 -2.00 10.50 -8.76
CA THR A 176 -1.06 11.35 -8.00
C THR A 176 -1.64 11.83 -6.68
N LYS A 177 -2.84 11.38 -6.30
CA LYS A 177 -3.51 11.80 -5.08
C LYS A 177 -3.94 10.61 -4.25
N GLY A 178 -3.98 10.80 -2.94
CA GLY A 178 -4.47 9.81 -2.00
C GLY A 178 -5.00 10.44 -0.73
N SER A 179 -5.71 9.66 0.06
CA SER A 179 -6.19 10.06 1.38
C SER A 179 -5.88 8.98 2.40
N LEU A 180 -5.60 9.39 3.60
CA LEU A 180 -5.46 8.55 4.78
C LEU A 180 -6.56 8.92 5.75
N ARG A 181 -7.33 7.96 6.21
CA ARG A 181 -8.44 8.15 7.13
C ARG A 181 -8.47 7.06 8.19
N GLU A 182 -8.97 7.38 9.37
CA GLU A 182 -9.23 6.42 10.43
C GLU A 182 -10.73 6.11 10.46
N LEU A 183 -11.06 4.83 10.50
CA LEU A 183 -12.41 4.33 10.76
C LEU A 183 -12.51 3.91 12.22
N TYR A 184 -13.59 4.29 12.90
CA TYR A 184 -13.79 3.97 14.31
C TYR A 184 -15.28 3.78 14.66
N TYR A 185 -15.50 2.99 15.71
CA TYR A 185 -16.85 2.77 16.25
C TYR A 185 -17.30 3.94 17.08
N ASP A 186 -18.55 4.37 16.89
CA ASP A 186 -19.23 5.36 17.73
C ASP A 186 -20.72 5.09 17.80
N ASN A 187 -21.21 4.66 18.98
CA ASN A 187 -22.62 4.47 19.28
C ASN A 187 -23.40 3.60 18.26
N GLY A 188 -22.83 2.50 17.83
CA GLY A 188 -23.47 1.57 16.87
C GLY A 188 -23.23 1.93 15.40
N GLU A 189 -22.43 2.96 15.13
CA GLU A 189 -22.11 3.39 13.79
C GLU A 189 -20.59 3.37 13.54
N CYS A 190 -20.21 3.22 12.30
CA CYS A 190 -18.84 3.53 11.88
C CYS A 190 -18.71 5.03 11.57
N ARG A 191 -17.76 5.68 12.19
CA ARG A 191 -17.36 7.05 11.88
C ARG A 191 -16.02 7.06 11.21
N GLU A 192 -15.73 8.10 10.45
CA GLU A 192 -14.44 8.29 9.82
C GLU A 192 -13.87 9.69 10.14
N THR A 193 -12.54 9.76 10.24
CA THR A 193 -11.81 11.02 10.35
C THR A 193 -10.69 11.02 9.32
N GLU A 194 -10.62 12.06 8.51
CA GLU A 194 -9.49 12.26 7.62
C GLU A 194 -8.24 12.60 8.45
N LEU A 195 -7.17 11.83 8.24
CA LEU A 195 -5.89 12.03 8.90
C LEU A 195 -4.94 12.86 8.03
N ARG A 196 -4.95 12.61 6.72
CA ARG A 196 -4.08 13.30 5.76
C ARG A 196 -4.58 13.12 4.33
N THR A 197 -4.41 14.16 3.51
CA THR A 197 -4.47 14.08 2.05
C THR A 197 -3.07 14.16 1.45
N TYR A 198 -2.89 13.54 0.31
CA TYR A 198 -1.62 13.50 -0.40
C TYR A 198 -1.81 14.07 -1.81
N GLU A 199 -0.89 14.94 -2.21
CA GLU A 199 -0.75 15.47 -3.57
C GLU A 199 0.62 15.05 -4.12
N ASN A 200 0.73 14.95 -5.44
CA ASN A 200 1.96 14.53 -6.14
C ASN A 200 2.50 13.17 -5.65
N LEU A 201 1.58 12.26 -5.35
CA LEU A 201 1.87 10.94 -4.78
C LEU A 201 2.39 9.99 -5.87
N ASP A 202 3.47 9.29 -5.59
CA ASP A 202 3.98 8.18 -6.40
C ASP A 202 4.23 6.95 -5.50
N VAL A 203 3.24 6.08 -5.39
CA VAL A 203 3.30 4.87 -4.55
C VAL A 203 4.21 3.77 -5.11
N THR A 204 4.87 3.98 -6.25
CA THR A 204 5.87 3.05 -6.78
C THR A 204 7.26 3.27 -6.16
N GLN A 205 7.45 4.38 -5.45
CA GLN A 205 8.73 4.76 -4.83
C GLN A 205 8.78 4.34 -3.36
N ALA A 206 9.88 3.71 -2.97
CA ALA A 206 10.09 3.26 -1.60
C ALA A 206 9.97 4.40 -0.58
N GLU A 207 10.52 5.58 -0.90
CA GLU A 207 10.47 6.76 -0.03
C GLU A 207 9.05 7.24 0.22
N THR A 208 8.18 7.20 -0.80
CA THR A 208 6.78 7.58 -0.67
C THR A 208 6.04 6.61 0.26
N ILE A 209 6.23 5.31 0.05
CA ILE A 209 5.63 4.27 0.89
C ILE A 209 6.13 4.41 2.32
N THR A 210 7.44 4.55 2.52
CA THR A 210 8.04 4.79 3.84
C THR A 210 7.39 5.99 4.54
N GLY A 211 7.25 7.12 3.84
CA GLY A 211 6.64 8.33 4.39
C GLY A 211 5.16 8.14 4.80
N ILE A 212 4.39 7.32 4.07
CA ILE A 212 3.01 6.97 4.45
C ILE A 212 3.02 6.15 5.75
N PHE A 213 3.86 5.12 5.85
CA PHE A 213 3.90 4.25 7.03
C PHE A 213 4.53 4.92 8.25
N ASP A 214 5.50 5.80 8.07
CA ASP A 214 6.02 6.64 9.16
C ASP A 214 4.94 7.54 9.73
N TYR A 215 4.12 8.14 8.87
CA TYR A 215 2.98 8.95 9.32
C TYR A 215 1.94 8.10 10.05
N ILE A 216 1.64 6.90 9.56
CA ILE A 216 0.74 5.95 10.25
C ILE A 216 1.28 5.60 11.64
N LYS A 217 2.57 5.30 11.79
CA LYS A 217 3.19 5.03 13.10
C LYS A 217 3.08 6.21 14.06
N GLN A 218 3.18 7.42 13.56
CA GLN A 218 3.05 8.64 14.39
C GLN A 218 1.61 8.87 14.83
N THR A 219 0.64 8.64 13.94
CA THR A 219 -0.77 8.99 14.20
C THR A 219 -1.59 7.82 14.75
N ALA A 220 -1.17 6.59 14.48
CA ALA A 220 -1.81 5.36 14.93
C ALA A 220 -0.78 4.38 15.53
N PRO A 221 -0.03 4.79 16.59
CA PRO A 221 0.98 3.92 17.21
C PRO A 221 0.32 2.70 17.83
N ALA A 222 0.95 1.53 17.66
CA ALA A 222 0.44 0.27 18.19
C ALA A 222 1.58 -0.67 18.57
N GLU A 223 1.27 -1.65 19.43
CA GLU A 223 2.18 -2.74 19.78
C GLU A 223 2.39 -3.69 18.58
N ARG A 224 1.33 -3.87 17.77
CA ARG A 224 1.32 -4.74 16.61
C ARG A 224 0.68 -4.04 15.41
N TYR A 225 1.16 -4.39 14.22
CA TYR A 225 0.59 -3.90 12.97
C TYR A 225 0.16 -5.06 12.09
N GLY A 226 -1.03 -5.00 11.53
CA GLY A 226 -1.52 -5.84 10.45
C GLY A 226 -1.77 -4.99 9.21
N ILE A 227 -1.77 -5.61 8.02
CA ILE A 227 -2.08 -4.90 6.78
C ILE A 227 -2.90 -5.77 5.84
N THR A 228 -3.89 -5.15 5.21
CA THR A 228 -4.54 -5.67 4.00
C THR A 228 -4.13 -4.80 2.83
N ILE A 229 -3.75 -5.41 1.71
CA ILE A 229 -3.33 -4.72 0.49
C ILE A 229 -4.31 -5.10 -0.61
N GLY A 230 -4.92 -4.13 -1.26
CA GLY A 230 -5.79 -4.34 -2.40
C GLY A 230 -5.29 -3.56 -3.61
N SER A 231 -4.89 -4.30 -4.64
CA SER A 231 -4.48 -3.77 -5.94
C SER A 231 -4.60 -4.88 -7.00
N HIS A 232 -3.99 -4.70 -8.15
CA HIS A 232 -3.67 -5.83 -9.00
C HIS A 232 -2.39 -6.52 -8.50
N GLY A 233 -2.30 -7.85 -8.68
CA GLY A 233 -1.14 -8.65 -8.31
C GLY A 233 -0.60 -9.49 -9.49
N MET A 234 0.71 -9.65 -9.55
CA MET A 234 1.41 -10.49 -10.51
C MET A 234 2.62 -11.19 -9.84
N ALA A 235 2.44 -11.58 -8.59
CA ALA A 235 3.51 -12.17 -7.78
C ALA A 235 4.80 -11.32 -7.82
N TRP A 236 5.94 -11.98 -8.06
CA TRP A 236 7.27 -11.37 -8.12
C TRP A 236 7.65 -10.81 -9.50
N ILE A 237 6.81 -10.99 -10.53
CA ILE A 237 7.13 -10.57 -11.92
C ILE A 237 7.49 -9.08 -11.92
N PRO A 238 8.65 -8.69 -12.49
CA PRO A 238 9.11 -7.31 -12.44
C PRO A 238 8.13 -6.33 -13.08
N ALA A 239 7.94 -5.19 -12.45
CA ALA A 239 7.06 -4.12 -12.92
C ALA A 239 7.34 -3.70 -14.38
N SER A 240 8.60 -3.65 -14.78
CA SER A 240 9.03 -3.32 -16.14
C SER A 240 8.77 -4.42 -17.18
N GLY A 241 8.38 -5.61 -16.72
CA GLY A 241 8.20 -6.81 -17.55
C GLY A 241 6.78 -7.34 -17.62
N SER A 242 5.82 -6.68 -17.02
CA SER A 242 4.43 -7.14 -16.94
C SER A 242 3.68 -7.19 -18.28
N GLY A 243 4.28 -6.72 -19.36
CA GLY A 243 4.06 -7.17 -20.75
C GLY A 243 2.69 -6.98 -21.39
N ARG A 244 1.86 -6.02 -20.93
CA ARG A 244 0.74 -5.55 -21.75
C ARG A 244 1.14 -4.29 -22.52
N SER A 245 0.67 -4.20 -23.79
CA SER A 245 1.01 -3.08 -24.67
C SER A 245 0.42 -1.76 -24.14
N THR A 246 1.14 -0.68 -24.38
CA THR A 246 0.71 0.70 -24.10
C THR A 246 -0.64 1.10 -24.75
N ALA A 247 -1.22 0.24 -25.59
CA ALA A 247 -2.54 0.46 -26.18
C ALA A 247 -3.68 0.24 -25.15
N ASP A 248 -3.46 -0.57 -24.12
CA ASP A 248 -4.44 -0.82 -23.06
C ASP A 248 -4.31 0.15 -21.87
N ALA A 249 -3.26 0.98 -21.86
CA ALA A 249 -2.95 1.98 -20.82
C ALA A 249 -3.85 3.24 -20.86
N LYS A 250 -4.98 3.19 -21.56
CA LYS A 250 -5.96 4.32 -21.55
C LYS A 250 -6.82 4.40 -20.29
N ALA A 251 -6.60 3.52 -19.30
CA ALA A 251 -7.30 3.52 -18.03
C ALA A 251 -6.78 4.54 -17.00
N GLY A 252 -6.04 5.54 -17.42
CA GLY A 252 -5.58 6.64 -16.55
C GLY A 252 -6.61 7.77 -16.37
N THR A 253 -7.89 7.52 -16.62
CA THR A 253 -8.95 8.47 -16.30
C THR A 253 -9.25 8.44 -14.82
N GLU A 254 -9.43 9.61 -14.22
CA GLU A 254 -10.06 9.76 -12.90
C GLU A 254 -11.25 8.81 -12.78
N PRO A 255 -11.46 8.15 -11.65
CA PRO A 255 -12.58 7.23 -11.51
C PRO A 255 -13.89 7.95 -11.80
N ALA A 256 -14.66 7.41 -12.74
CA ALA A 256 -15.92 8.01 -13.17
C ALA A 256 -17.02 7.97 -12.09
N ALA A 257 -16.83 7.19 -11.03
CA ALA A 257 -17.78 7.03 -9.96
C ALA A 257 -17.13 7.26 -8.59
N THR A 258 -17.73 8.16 -7.81
CA THR A 258 -17.34 8.43 -6.41
C THR A 258 -18.27 7.74 -5.41
N THR A 259 -19.26 7.01 -5.88
CA THR A 259 -20.30 6.36 -5.07
C THR A 259 -20.23 4.85 -5.20
N VAL A 260 -20.50 4.16 -4.11
CA VAL A 260 -20.62 2.70 -4.05
C VAL A 260 -21.82 2.27 -4.91
N PRO A 261 -21.69 1.21 -5.72
CA PRO A 261 -22.79 0.67 -6.48
C PRO A 261 -23.92 0.20 -5.56
N GLU A 262 -25.19 0.44 -5.94
CA GLU A 262 -26.36 -0.06 -5.20
C GLU A 262 -26.54 -1.58 -5.29
N LYS A 263 -25.96 -2.20 -6.33
CA LYS A 263 -26.03 -3.65 -6.53
C LYS A 263 -25.10 -4.39 -5.59
N TRP A 264 -25.54 -5.56 -5.17
CA TRP A 264 -24.70 -6.49 -4.45
C TRP A 264 -23.47 -6.88 -5.30
N HIS A 265 -22.36 -7.17 -4.65
CA HIS A 265 -21.08 -7.45 -5.31
C HIS A 265 -21.13 -8.54 -6.39
N TRP A 266 -21.97 -9.57 -6.26
CA TRP A 266 -22.16 -10.61 -7.28
C TRP A 266 -22.98 -10.18 -8.51
N GLU A 267 -23.72 -9.07 -8.41
CA GLU A 267 -24.45 -8.48 -9.52
C GLU A 267 -23.69 -7.35 -10.20
N TYR A 268 -22.66 -6.85 -9.52
CA TYR A 268 -21.86 -5.75 -10.02
C TYR A 268 -20.76 -6.25 -10.95
N VAL A 269 -20.87 -5.84 -12.21
CA VAL A 269 -19.80 -5.98 -13.21
C VAL A 269 -19.15 -4.61 -13.37
N SER A 270 -17.85 -4.55 -13.22
CA SER A 270 -17.07 -3.33 -13.48
C SER A 270 -17.41 -2.76 -14.86
N PRO A 271 -17.43 -1.43 -15.06
CA PRO A 271 -17.68 -0.80 -16.36
C PRO A 271 -16.78 -1.28 -17.50
N ASP A 272 -15.59 -1.77 -17.18
CA ASP A 272 -14.64 -2.36 -18.12
C ASP A 272 -14.82 -3.88 -18.30
N GLY A 273 -15.81 -4.49 -17.65
CA GLY A 273 -16.14 -5.92 -17.74
C GLY A 273 -15.15 -6.84 -17.05
N GLN A 274 -14.34 -6.34 -16.11
CA GLN A 274 -13.37 -7.16 -15.38
C GLN A 274 -14.03 -7.97 -14.27
N PHE A 275 -13.64 -9.25 -14.18
CA PHE A 275 -14.17 -10.20 -13.19
C PHE A 275 -13.15 -10.55 -12.10
N THR A 276 -11.89 -10.19 -12.28
CA THR A 276 -10.79 -10.51 -11.35
C THR A 276 -9.92 -9.29 -11.07
N ARG A 277 -9.14 -9.36 -9.98
CA ARG A 277 -8.11 -8.37 -9.62
C ARG A 277 -6.80 -8.62 -10.33
N TRP A 278 -6.88 -9.05 -11.56
CA TRP A 278 -5.74 -9.41 -12.38
C TRP A 278 -4.94 -8.17 -12.79
N PHE A 279 -3.61 -8.26 -12.63
CA PHE A 279 -2.68 -7.20 -13.02
C PHE A 279 -2.57 -7.10 -14.54
N GLY A 280 -3.08 -6.04 -15.12
CA GLY A 280 -3.14 -5.87 -16.57
C GLY A 280 -2.45 -4.65 -17.12
N ASP A 281 -2.03 -3.73 -16.30
CA ASP A 281 -1.67 -2.40 -16.79
C ASP A 281 -0.26 -2.27 -17.28
N GLY A 282 0.61 -3.25 -17.10
CA GLY A 282 1.96 -3.24 -17.66
C GLY A 282 2.63 -1.87 -17.64
N GLY A 283 2.16 -1.00 -16.79
CA GLY A 283 2.51 0.39 -16.80
C GLY A 283 3.60 0.69 -15.78
N SER A 284 4.08 1.91 -15.82
CA SER A 284 5.09 2.48 -14.93
C SER A 284 4.63 2.65 -13.46
N ARG A 285 3.49 2.08 -13.06
CA ARG A 285 2.86 2.31 -11.74
C ARG A 285 2.81 1.08 -10.83
N CYS A 286 3.59 0.07 -11.13
CA CYS A 286 3.64 -1.15 -10.33
C CYS A 286 4.75 -1.05 -9.29
N THR A 287 4.47 -1.54 -8.09
CA THR A 287 5.46 -1.66 -7.03
C THR A 287 5.98 -3.08 -6.99
N ASN A 288 7.29 -3.28 -7.07
CA ASN A 288 7.88 -4.61 -6.85
C ASN A 288 7.76 -5.01 -5.37
N THR A 289 7.62 -6.31 -5.11
CA THR A 289 7.61 -6.86 -3.74
C THR A 289 8.83 -6.46 -2.94
N THR A 290 10.00 -6.44 -3.58
CA THR A 290 11.27 -6.00 -2.99
C THR A 290 11.26 -4.51 -2.61
N THR A 291 10.70 -3.63 -3.46
CA THR A 291 10.55 -2.20 -3.17
C THR A 291 9.64 -1.97 -1.97
N PHE A 292 8.52 -2.71 -1.90
CA PHE A 292 7.63 -2.66 -0.74
C PHE A 292 8.34 -3.17 0.54
N ALA A 293 9.07 -4.28 0.45
CA ALA A 293 9.84 -4.81 1.58
C ALA A 293 10.91 -3.82 2.08
N GLU A 294 11.60 -3.14 1.17
CA GLU A 294 12.57 -2.10 1.46
C GLU A 294 11.91 -0.91 2.19
N ALA A 295 10.79 -0.41 1.68
CA ALA A 295 10.06 0.69 2.27
C ALA A 295 9.57 0.39 3.69
N ILE A 296 9.00 -0.80 3.92
CA ILE A 296 8.50 -1.21 5.24
C ILE A 296 9.66 -1.45 6.21
N THR A 297 10.78 -1.98 5.72
CA THR A 297 12.02 -2.10 6.53
C THR A 297 12.52 -0.73 6.95
N ALA A 298 12.55 0.25 6.05
CA ALA A 298 12.94 1.63 6.33
C ALA A 298 11.99 2.31 7.34
N ALA A 299 10.69 2.06 7.23
CA ALA A 299 9.70 2.52 8.22
C ALA A 299 9.83 1.83 9.59
N GLY A 300 10.64 0.75 9.69
CA GLY A 300 10.84 0.00 10.92
C GLY A 300 9.56 -0.68 11.43
N ILE A 301 8.75 -1.19 10.51
CA ILE A 301 7.56 -2.00 10.81
C ILE A 301 7.84 -3.46 10.48
N ARG A 302 7.36 -4.36 11.33
CA ARG A 302 7.17 -5.76 10.99
C ARG A 302 5.71 -6.10 11.24
N PHE A 303 5.01 -6.49 10.18
CA PHE A 303 3.60 -6.86 10.28
C PHE A 303 3.44 -8.24 10.95
N GLU A 304 2.38 -8.39 11.73
CA GLU A 304 1.93 -9.71 12.15
C GLU A 304 1.43 -10.52 10.96
N TYR A 305 0.70 -9.87 10.06
CA TYR A 305 0.26 -10.45 8.79
C TYR A 305 0.21 -9.39 7.68
N ILE A 306 0.46 -9.85 6.45
CA ILE A 306 0.10 -9.17 5.21
C ILE A 306 -0.99 -10.02 4.55
N LEU A 307 -2.18 -9.46 4.35
CA LEU A 307 -3.23 -10.05 3.57
C LEU A 307 -3.25 -9.36 2.20
N PHE A 308 -2.94 -10.10 1.15
CA PHE A 308 -3.08 -9.62 -0.22
C PHE A 308 -4.44 -9.95 -0.78
N ASP A 309 -5.21 -8.92 -1.04
CA ASP A 309 -6.42 -8.95 -1.83
C ASP A 309 -6.09 -8.69 -3.30
N ASP A 310 -5.14 -9.48 -3.80
CA ASP A 310 -4.51 -9.37 -5.11
C ASP A 310 -4.29 -10.76 -5.70
N CYS A 311 -4.24 -10.87 -7.04
CA CYS A 311 -3.99 -12.12 -7.74
C CYS A 311 -2.55 -12.61 -7.55
N PHE A 312 -2.35 -13.93 -7.49
CA PHE A 312 -1.05 -14.65 -7.57
C PHE A 312 -0.05 -14.37 -6.43
N MET A 313 -0.45 -13.69 -5.36
CA MET A 313 0.49 -13.26 -4.32
C MET A 313 0.91 -14.40 -3.37
N SER A 314 0.23 -15.57 -3.35
CA SER A 314 0.74 -16.75 -2.67
C SER A 314 1.74 -17.49 -3.56
N SER A 315 2.93 -16.90 -3.68
CA SER A 315 4.08 -17.44 -4.41
C SER A 315 5.27 -17.56 -3.46
N ILE A 316 6.09 -18.59 -3.60
CA ILE A 316 7.25 -18.82 -2.73
C ILE A 316 8.30 -17.71 -2.91
N GLU A 317 8.42 -17.19 -4.12
CA GLU A 317 9.30 -16.07 -4.44
C GLU A 317 8.85 -14.79 -3.71
N VAL A 318 7.54 -14.51 -3.70
CA VAL A 318 6.95 -13.38 -2.93
C VAL A 318 7.14 -13.57 -1.44
N ALA A 319 6.85 -14.77 -0.93
CA ALA A 319 7.02 -15.08 0.48
C ALA A 319 8.47 -14.89 0.93
N TYR A 320 9.44 -15.24 0.07
CA TYR A 320 10.86 -15.05 0.34
C TYR A 320 11.24 -13.57 0.40
N ASP A 321 10.74 -12.74 -0.51
CA ASP A 321 10.99 -11.30 -0.51
C ASP A 321 10.42 -10.62 0.76
N LEU A 322 9.22 -11.04 1.19
CA LEU A 322 8.49 -10.38 2.29
C LEU A 322 8.79 -10.97 3.68
N ARG A 323 9.51 -12.11 3.79
CA ARG A 323 9.69 -12.87 5.04
C ARG A 323 10.24 -12.09 6.23
N LYS A 324 10.98 -11.01 5.97
CA LYS A 324 11.57 -10.18 7.04
C LYS A 324 10.64 -9.11 7.57
N ILE A 325 9.64 -8.73 6.78
CA ILE A 325 8.71 -7.64 7.12
C ILE A 325 7.34 -8.13 7.59
N THR A 326 7.06 -9.44 7.49
CA THR A 326 5.82 -10.01 8.00
C THR A 326 6.05 -11.38 8.63
N ARG A 327 5.16 -11.76 9.56
CA ARG A 327 5.13 -13.09 10.15
C ARG A 327 4.29 -14.06 9.32
N TYR A 328 3.16 -13.60 8.80
CA TYR A 328 2.24 -14.39 7.99
C TYR A 328 1.93 -13.66 6.69
N LEU A 329 1.88 -14.42 5.60
CA LEU A 329 1.41 -13.97 4.30
C LEU A 329 0.11 -14.71 4.00
N ILE A 330 -1.00 -13.98 3.90
CA ILE A 330 -2.33 -14.48 3.56
C ILE A 330 -2.59 -14.07 2.12
N ALA A 331 -2.73 -15.02 1.21
CA ALA A 331 -2.86 -14.70 -0.21
C ALA A 331 -3.43 -15.87 -1.03
N SER A 332 -3.77 -15.60 -2.28
CA SER A 332 -4.17 -16.58 -3.28
C SER A 332 -3.01 -16.89 -4.23
N PRO A 333 -2.77 -18.17 -4.59
CA PRO A 333 -1.87 -18.52 -5.69
C PRO A 333 -2.51 -18.31 -7.07
N CYS A 334 -3.81 -18.03 -7.12
CA CYS A 334 -4.63 -17.86 -8.32
C CYS A 334 -5.10 -16.41 -8.46
N GLU A 335 -5.86 -16.12 -9.52
CA GLU A 335 -6.62 -14.87 -9.61
C GLU A 335 -7.65 -14.75 -8.47
N VAL A 336 -7.79 -13.54 -7.94
CA VAL A 336 -8.85 -13.16 -6.99
C VAL A 336 -9.93 -12.42 -7.76
N MET A 337 -11.19 -12.75 -7.48
CA MET A 337 -12.33 -12.09 -8.11
C MET A 337 -12.31 -10.57 -7.82
N ALA A 338 -12.82 -9.75 -8.73
CA ALA A 338 -12.73 -8.28 -8.61
C ALA A 338 -13.38 -7.71 -7.34
N TYR A 339 -14.38 -8.37 -6.80
CA TYR A 339 -14.95 -8.02 -5.49
C TYR A 339 -13.89 -8.11 -4.37
N GLY A 340 -13.00 -9.08 -4.44
CA GLY A 340 -11.93 -9.31 -3.46
C GLY A 340 -12.38 -10.09 -2.23
N TYR A 341 -11.87 -9.72 -1.07
CA TYR A 341 -12.27 -10.35 0.19
C TYR A 341 -13.63 -9.81 0.68
N PRO A 342 -14.50 -10.66 1.25
CA PRO A 342 -15.73 -10.23 1.90
C PRO A 342 -15.38 -9.57 3.25
N TYR A 343 -15.03 -8.28 3.21
CA TYR A 343 -14.43 -7.58 4.35
C TYR A 343 -15.36 -7.46 5.56
N ASP A 344 -16.69 -7.45 5.37
CA ASP A 344 -17.64 -7.51 6.47
C ASP A 344 -17.57 -8.83 7.26
N LEU A 345 -17.19 -9.93 6.59
CA LEU A 345 -17.02 -11.25 7.20
C LEU A 345 -15.59 -11.50 7.70
N VAL A 346 -14.57 -10.97 7.01
CA VAL A 346 -13.16 -11.24 7.29
C VAL A 346 -12.60 -10.31 8.38
N MET A 347 -12.98 -9.01 8.38
CA MET A 347 -12.46 -8.02 9.31
C MET A 347 -12.60 -8.41 10.78
N PRO A 348 -13.71 -9.01 11.26
CA PRO A 348 -13.81 -9.44 12.65
C PRO A 348 -12.68 -10.36 13.09
N TYR A 349 -12.17 -11.22 12.21
CA TYR A 349 -11.07 -12.14 12.49
C TYR A 349 -9.69 -11.48 12.43
N LEU A 350 -9.55 -10.35 11.75
CA LEU A 350 -8.34 -9.55 11.76
C LEU A 350 -8.15 -8.75 13.07
N PHE A 351 -9.23 -8.62 13.86
CA PHE A 351 -9.26 -7.97 15.18
C PHE A 351 -9.70 -8.93 16.29
N ALA A 352 -9.60 -10.23 16.08
CA ALA A 352 -10.10 -11.24 17.01
C ALA A 352 -9.40 -11.20 18.38
N ASP A 353 -10.16 -11.50 19.42
CA ASP A 353 -9.77 -11.37 20.81
C ASP A 353 -9.18 -12.68 21.38
N GLY A 354 -8.30 -13.30 20.65
CA GLY A 354 -7.68 -14.57 21.05
C GLY A 354 -6.31 -14.44 21.74
N GLY A 355 -5.96 -13.24 22.23
CA GLY A 355 -4.63 -12.97 22.79
C GLY A 355 -3.56 -12.66 21.73
N THR A 356 -3.77 -13.06 20.47
CA THR A 356 -2.93 -12.73 19.33
C THR A 356 -3.39 -11.46 18.63
N GLY A 357 -4.67 -11.05 18.80
CA GLY A 357 -5.28 -9.93 18.10
C GLY A 357 -5.75 -10.25 16.66
N TYR A 358 -5.71 -11.53 16.23
CA TYR A 358 -6.21 -12.01 14.95
C TYR A 358 -6.45 -13.53 14.97
N ASP A 359 -7.33 -14.01 14.07
CA ASP A 359 -7.64 -15.43 13.86
C ASP A 359 -7.52 -15.77 12.36
N LEU A 360 -6.37 -16.32 11.95
CA LEU A 360 -6.09 -16.67 10.56
C LEU A 360 -7.00 -17.78 10.03
N ASP A 361 -7.46 -18.68 10.89
CA ASP A 361 -8.36 -19.78 10.53
C ASP A 361 -9.73 -19.22 10.15
N GLY A 362 -10.25 -18.28 10.97
CA GLY A 362 -11.47 -17.54 10.67
C GLY A 362 -11.39 -16.74 9.37
N VAL A 363 -10.25 -16.08 9.11
CA VAL A 363 -10.02 -15.37 7.85
C VAL A 363 -10.13 -16.30 6.65
N CYS A 364 -9.41 -17.42 6.67
CA CYS A 364 -9.39 -18.38 5.55
C CYS A 364 -10.76 -19.00 5.32
N ARG A 365 -11.45 -19.40 6.39
CA ARG A 365 -12.79 -20.00 6.28
C ARG A 365 -13.81 -19.01 5.75
N SER A 366 -13.84 -17.78 6.26
CA SER A 366 -14.80 -16.77 5.77
C SER A 366 -14.63 -16.47 4.29
N PHE A 367 -13.38 -16.39 3.81
CA PHE A 367 -13.10 -16.24 2.39
C PHE A 367 -13.57 -17.45 1.57
N TYR A 368 -13.21 -18.66 2.01
CA TYR A 368 -13.58 -19.90 1.31
C TYR A 368 -15.10 -20.09 1.24
N GLU A 369 -15.80 -20.01 2.38
CA GLU A 369 -17.23 -20.18 2.49
C GLU A 369 -17.99 -19.15 1.64
N PHE A 370 -17.51 -17.92 1.59
CA PHE A 370 -18.08 -16.88 0.75
C PHE A 370 -18.05 -17.28 -0.72
N TYR A 371 -16.90 -17.71 -1.24
CA TYR A 371 -16.76 -18.09 -2.65
C TYR A 371 -17.37 -19.45 -2.97
N GLU A 372 -17.39 -20.39 -2.04
CA GLU A 372 -18.07 -21.67 -2.20
C GLU A 372 -19.58 -21.48 -2.42
N GLN A 373 -20.18 -20.53 -1.68
CA GLN A 373 -21.61 -20.23 -1.71
C GLN A 373 -21.98 -19.12 -2.72
N TYR A 374 -21.01 -18.62 -3.48
CA TYR A 374 -21.23 -17.51 -4.40
C TYR A 374 -22.28 -17.88 -5.46
N GLU A 375 -23.36 -17.12 -5.52
CA GLU A 375 -24.55 -17.49 -6.30
C GLU A 375 -24.33 -17.55 -7.82
N ALA A 376 -23.31 -16.84 -8.34
CA ALA A 376 -22.98 -16.87 -9.76
C ALA A 376 -22.03 -18.05 -10.07
N PRO A 377 -22.53 -19.15 -10.68
CA PRO A 377 -21.77 -20.42 -10.76
C PRO A 377 -20.48 -20.36 -11.57
N ASN A 378 -20.29 -19.32 -12.38
CA ASN A 378 -19.05 -19.13 -13.14
C ASN A 378 -17.99 -18.36 -12.36
N TYR A 379 -18.33 -17.79 -11.21
CA TYR A 379 -17.48 -16.92 -10.40
C TYR A 379 -17.33 -17.41 -8.95
N ASN A 380 -17.88 -18.56 -8.62
CA ASN A 380 -17.66 -19.23 -7.33
C ASN A 380 -16.26 -19.86 -7.28
N CYS A 381 -15.26 -19.03 -7.42
CA CYS A 381 -13.86 -19.38 -7.51
C CYS A 381 -13.08 -18.62 -6.43
N GLY A 382 -12.52 -19.34 -5.48
CA GLY A 382 -11.70 -18.78 -4.41
C GLY A 382 -10.64 -19.77 -3.95
N ALA A 383 -9.41 -19.31 -3.85
CA ALA A 383 -8.29 -20.05 -3.31
C ALA A 383 -7.52 -19.16 -2.35
N ILE A 384 -7.17 -19.67 -1.19
CA ILE A 384 -6.48 -18.92 -0.13
C ILE A 384 -5.53 -19.85 0.61
N ALA A 385 -4.39 -19.31 1.02
CA ALA A 385 -3.49 -19.98 1.94
C ALA A 385 -2.78 -18.98 2.86
N VAL A 386 -2.20 -19.51 3.94
CA VAL A 386 -1.30 -18.74 4.82
C VAL A 386 0.09 -19.33 4.77
N THR A 387 1.06 -18.51 4.39
CA THR A 387 2.48 -18.84 4.49
C THR A 387 3.05 -18.30 5.81
N VAL A 388 3.70 -19.16 6.58
CA VAL A 388 4.44 -18.80 7.78
C VAL A 388 5.83 -18.32 7.36
N CYS A 389 6.03 -17.02 7.29
CA CYS A 389 7.22 -16.41 6.71
C CYS A 389 8.52 -16.75 7.47
N ASP A 390 8.43 -17.00 8.76
CA ASP A 390 9.57 -17.47 9.57
C ASP A 390 10.08 -18.87 9.17
N GLN A 391 9.33 -19.63 8.37
CA GLN A 391 9.69 -20.98 7.89
C GLN A 391 10.29 -20.97 6.47
N VAL A 392 10.25 -19.84 5.78
CA VAL A 392 10.62 -19.75 4.36
C VAL A 392 12.13 -19.93 4.13
N GLU A 393 12.98 -19.49 5.05
CA GLU A 393 14.44 -19.73 4.97
C GLU A 393 14.75 -21.23 5.06
N THR A 394 14.11 -21.95 5.99
CA THR A 394 14.28 -23.40 6.11
C THR A 394 13.74 -24.12 4.87
N MET A 395 12.63 -23.66 4.30
CA MET A 395 12.14 -24.19 3.01
C MET A 395 13.17 -23.98 1.89
N ALA A 396 13.84 -22.83 1.86
CA ALA A 396 14.88 -22.59 0.85
C ALA A 396 16.07 -23.56 1.01
N GLU A 397 16.46 -23.91 2.24
CA GLU A 397 17.49 -24.88 2.51
C GLU A 397 17.11 -26.29 2.03
N VAL A 398 15.86 -26.69 2.24
CA VAL A 398 15.32 -27.97 1.72
C VAL A 398 15.33 -27.98 0.21
N MET A 399 14.81 -26.91 -0.42
CA MET A 399 14.77 -26.78 -1.88
C MET A 399 16.16 -26.78 -2.52
N ARG A 400 17.14 -26.13 -1.89
CA ARG A 400 18.53 -26.15 -2.37
C ARG A 400 19.09 -27.59 -2.40
N ARG A 401 18.79 -28.42 -1.43
CA ARG A 401 19.22 -29.84 -1.42
C ARG A 401 18.50 -30.62 -2.53
N ILE A 402 17.22 -30.38 -2.72
CA ILE A 402 16.44 -31.00 -3.79
C ILE A 402 17.02 -30.60 -5.15
N ASN A 403 17.23 -29.30 -5.42
CA ASN A 403 17.79 -28.82 -6.67
C ASN A 403 19.18 -29.40 -6.97
N ASN A 404 20.03 -29.54 -5.93
CA ASN A 404 21.36 -30.13 -6.07
C ASN A 404 21.35 -31.65 -6.33
N ALA A 405 20.33 -32.36 -5.86
CA ALA A 405 20.20 -33.80 -6.00
C ALA A 405 19.43 -34.22 -7.29
N SER A 406 18.60 -33.29 -7.82
CA SER A 406 17.71 -33.60 -8.93
C SER A 406 18.30 -33.14 -10.27
N PRO A 407 18.01 -33.83 -11.38
CA PRO A 407 18.32 -33.35 -12.73
C PRO A 407 17.47 -32.11 -13.05
N ALA A 408 17.77 -31.45 -14.18
CA ALA A 408 16.91 -30.40 -14.68
C ALA A 408 15.48 -30.94 -14.92
N TYR A 409 14.47 -30.17 -14.52
CA TYR A 409 13.08 -30.53 -14.72
C TYR A 409 12.77 -30.68 -16.23
N ILE A 410 12.13 -31.78 -16.58
CA ILE A 410 11.66 -32.07 -17.94
C ILE A 410 10.14 -32.26 -17.85
N PRO A 411 9.35 -31.40 -18.52
CA PRO A 411 7.90 -31.53 -18.53
C PRO A 411 7.45 -32.88 -19.11
N ASP A 412 6.53 -33.55 -18.40
CA ASP A 412 5.85 -34.75 -18.88
C ASP A 412 4.46 -34.37 -19.45
N PRO A 413 4.21 -34.46 -20.75
CA PRO A 413 2.90 -34.09 -21.32
C PRO A 413 1.74 -34.96 -20.81
N GLU A 414 2.00 -36.18 -20.30
CA GLU A 414 0.99 -37.07 -19.75
C GLU A 414 0.66 -36.76 -18.28
N LYS A 415 1.51 -35.98 -17.63
CA LYS A 415 1.36 -35.54 -16.24
C LYS A 415 1.59 -34.03 -16.11
N PRO A 416 0.70 -33.21 -16.71
CA PRO A 416 0.88 -31.78 -16.65
C PRO A 416 0.78 -31.28 -15.22
N LEU A 417 1.68 -30.35 -14.84
CA LEU A 417 1.64 -29.68 -13.54
C LEU A 417 0.35 -28.90 -13.38
N GLN A 418 -0.14 -28.80 -12.14
CA GLN A 418 -1.20 -27.87 -11.79
C GLN A 418 -0.73 -26.43 -12.07
N GLN A 419 -1.41 -25.76 -12.99
CA GLN A 419 -1.21 -24.37 -13.36
C GLN A 419 -2.20 -23.50 -12.60
N TYR A 420 -1.79 -22.28 -12.25
CA TYR A 420 -2.66 -21.30 -11.59
C TYR A 420 -2.94 -20.06 -12.46
N GLU A 421 -2.48 -20.09 -13.71
CA GLU A 421 -2.65 -19.00 -14.66
C GLU A 421 -2.73 -19.56 -16.08
N TYR A 422 -3.71 -19.09 -16.87
CA TYR A 422 -3.96 -19.53 -18.25
C TYR A 422 -4.07 -18.35 -19.25
N LEU A 423 -3.80 -17.13 -18.78
CA LEU A 423 -3.86 -15.92 -19.61
C LEU A 423 -2.59 -15.73 -20.43
N TYR A 424 -1.52 -16.42 -20.04
CA TYR A 424 -0.25 -16.39 -20.72
C TYR A 424 0.16 -17.80 -21.14
N ASP A 425 0.72 -17.90 -22.34
CA ASP A 425 1.31 -19.12 -22.85
C ASP A 425 2.77 -18.81 -23.27
N PRO A 426 3.76 -19.42 -22.60
CA PRO A 426 3.68 -20.37 -21.48
C PRO A 426 3.23 -19.73 -20.15
N THR A 427 2.52 -20.52 -19.33
CA THR A 427 2.11 -20.10 -17.98
C THR A 427 3.29 -19.77 -17.08
N ARG A 428 3.04 -18.92 -16.06
CA ARG A 428 4.09 -18.41 -15.16
C ARG A 428 4.07 -19.05 -13.79
N PHE A 429 2.91 -19.58 -13.35
CA PHE A 429 2.69 -20.02 -11.98
C PHE A 429 2.17 -21.44 -11.91
N TYR A 430 2.87 -22.27 -11.14
CA TYR A 430 2.59 -23.69 -10.95
C TYR A 430 2.49 -23.99 -9.45
N ASP A 431 1.77 -25.06 -9.09
CA ASP A 431 1.76 -25.55 -7.70
C ASP A 431 3.16 -26.00 -7.29
N LEU A 432 3.64 -25.53 -6.13
CA LEU A 432 4.99 -25.81 -5.67
C LEU A 432 5.20 -27.30 -5.36
N ALA A 433 4.23 -27.95 -4.71
CA ALA A 433 4.38 -29.37 -4.33
C ALA A 433 4.32 -30.27 -5.54
N ASP A 434 3.38 -30.01 -6.46
CA ASP A 434 3.28 -30.78 -7.71
C ASP A 434 4.57 -30.70 -8.53
N TYR A 435 5.18 -29.51 -8.62
CA TYR A 435 6.48 -29.32 -9.23
C TYR A 435 7.59 -30.14 -8.55
N VAL A 436 7.66 -30.08 -7.22
CA VAL A 436 8.73 -30.78 -6.46
C VAL A 436 8.59 -32.29 -6.57
N TYR A 437 7.37 -32.83 -6.56
CA TYR A 437 7.13 -34.26 -6.73
C TYR A 437 7.50 -34.78 -8.12
N GLN A 438 7.47 -33.94 -9.14
CA GLN A 438 7.91 -34.31 -10.48
C GLN A 438 9.39 -34.00 -10.72
N LEU A 439 10.03 -33.18 -9.91
CA LEU A 439 11.43 -32.83 -9.98
C LEU A 439 12.33 -33.87 -9.30
N CYS A 440 11.90 -34.41 -8.16
CA CYS A 440 12.72 -35.17 -7.21
C CYS A 440 12.20 -36.62 -7.05
N ASP A 441 13.10 -37.60 -7.20
CA ASP A 441 12.80 -39.02 -6.95
C ASP A 441 13.33 -39.49 -5.58
N ASP A 442 14.09 -38.69 -4.86
CA ASP A 442 14.63 -39.06 -3.55
C ASP A 442 13.54 -38.98 -2.48
N THR A 443 13.10 -40.14 -2.01
CA THR A 443 12.01 -40.27 -1.04
C THR A 443 12.33 -39.65 0.32
N ALA A 444 13.61 -39.57 0.70
CA ALA A 444 14.01 -38.94 1.96
C ALA A 444 13.90 -37.40 1.86
N LEU A 445 14.34 -36.82 0.74
CA LEU A 445 14.20 -35.40 0.46
C LEU A 445 12.74 -35.00 0.29
N LEU A 446 11.92 -35.81 -0.37
CA LEU A 446 10.48 -35.58 -0.50
C LEU A 446 9.77 -35.58 0.85
N LYS A 447 10.10 -36.53 1.73
CA LYS A 447 9.56 -36.54 3.10
C LYS A 447 9.94 -35.28 3.86
N GLU A 448 11.17 -34.83 3.75
CA GLU A 448 11.64 -33.60 4.39
C GLU A 448 10.95 -32.37 3.82
N PHE A 449 10.73 -32.33 2.51
CA PHE A 449 9.95 -31.30 1.84
C PHE A 449 8.52 -31.25 2.38
N ASP A 450 7.82 -32.37 2.48
CA ASP A 450 6.45 -32.46 2.99
C ASP A 450 6.34 -31.96 4.42
N GLU A 451 7.27 -32.36 5.29
CA GLU A 451 7.33 -31.88 6.66
C GLU A 451 7.57 -30.38 6.72
N GLN A 452 8.44 -29.85 5.86
CA GLN A 452 8.71 -28.41 5.83
C GLN A 452 7.57 -27.64 5.16
N LEU A 453 6.95 -28.18 4.13
CA LEU A 453 5.76 -27.59 3.50
C LEU A 453 4.61 -27.48 4.52
N GLY A 454 4.40 -28.50 5.34
CA GLY A 454 3.40 -28.47 6.42
C GLY A 454 3.67 -27.39 7.49
N ARG A 455 4.94 -27.03 7.71
CA ARG A 455 5.34 -25.93 8.61
C ARG A 455 5.23 -24.57 7.92
N THR A 456 5.60 -24.48 6.63
CA THR A 456 5.62 -23.23 5.86
C THR A 456 4.23 -22.81 5.42
N VAL A 457 3.42 -23.75 4.93
CA VAL A 457 2.03 -23.54 4.53
C VAL A 457 1.18 -24.60 5.24
N PRO A 458 0.74 -24.38 6.48
CA PRO A 458 -0.04 -25.36 7.23
C PRO A 458 -1.33 -25.77 6.51
N GLU A 459 -1.62 -27.07 6.48
CA GLU A 459 -2.73 -27.67 5.75
C GLU A 459 -4.09 -27.04 6.11
N ARG A 460 -4.31 -26.72 7.38
CA ARG A 460 -5.56 -26.08 7.86
C ARG A 460 -5.87 -24.72 7.19
N TYR A 461 -4.88 -24.07 6.59
CA TYR A 461 -5.04 -22.79 5.90
C TYR A 461 -5.07 -22.92 4.37
N ARG A 462 -4.95 -24.13 3.81
CA ARG A 462 -5.01 -24.40 2.39
C ARG A 462 -6.45 -24.65 1.96
N LEU A 463 -7.22 -23.57 1.76
CA LEU A 463 -8.63 -23.68 1.39
C LEU A 463 -8.84 -23.22 -0.05
N HIS A 464 -9.62 -23.96 -0.79
CA HIS A 464 -9.97 -23.64 -2.17
C HIS A 464 -11.31 -24.22 -2.56
N THR A 465 -12.01 -23.56 -3.48
CA THR A 465 -13.13 -24.13 -4.20
C THR A 465 -12.61 -25.18 -5.20
N GLU A 466 -13.49 -25.98 -5.82
CA GLU A 466 -13.06 -26.96 -6.84
C GLU A 466 -12.37 -26.32 -8.05
N TYR A 467 -12.55 -25.00 -8.22
CA TYR A 467 -12.11 -24.25 -9.39
C TYR A 467 -11.50 -22.93 -9.00
N PHE A 468 -10.61 -22.42 -9.85
CA PHE A 468 -10.18 -21.03 -9.87
C PHE A 468 -10.56 -20.37 -11.20
N TYR A 469 -10.57 -19.04 -11.23
CA TYR A 469 -10.85 -18.27 -12.42
C TYR A 469 -9.53 -17.86 -13.12
N SER A 470 -9.43 -18.09 -14.44
CA SER A 470 -8.37 -17.55 -15.29
C SER A 470 -8.87 -17.52 -16.74
N GLY A 471 -9.46 -16.37 -17.15
CA GLY A 471 -10.14 -16.28 -18.44
C GLY A 471 -11.29 -17.27 -18.58
N GLY A 472 -11.83 -17.77 -17.46
CA GLY A 472 -12.85 -18.81 -17.32
C GLY A 472 -12.52 -19.73 -16.15
N LYS A 473 -13.49 -20.57 -15.79
CA LYS A 473 -13.41 -21.52 -14.68
C LYS A 473 -12.44 -22.65 -14.99
N ARG A 474 -11.47 -22.91 -14.12
CA ARG A 474 -10.40 -23.93 -14.28
C ARG A 474 -10.36 -24.84 -13.06
N PRO A 475 -10.21 -26.18 -13.23
CA PRO A 475 -10.17 -27.09 -12.08
C PRO A 475 -8.87 -26.95 -11.27
N ILE A 476 -8.97 -27.16 -9.97
CA ILE A 476 -7.85 -27.37 -9.07
C ILE A 476 -7.79 -28.86 -8.76
N THR A 477 -6.71 -29.51 -9.17
CA THR A 477 -6.48 -30.95 -8.96
C THR A 477 -5.40 -31.22 -7.91
N THR A 478 -4.48 -30.27 -7.73
CA THR A 478 -3.44 -30.29 -6.71
C THR A 478 -3.36 -28.92 -6.08
N TYR A 479 -3.26 -28.87 -4.75
CA TYR A 479 -3.24 -27.60 -4.02
C TYR A 479 -2.31 -27.63 -2.81
N SER A 480 -1.10 -27.10 -2.97
CA SER A 480 -0.17 -26.87 -1.86
C SER A 480 -0.39 -25.53 -1.15
N GLY A 481 -1.26 -24.69 -1.71
CA GLY A 481 -1.54 -23.35 -1.21
C GLY A 481 -0.51 -22.29 -1.59
N ILE A 482 0.57 -22.69 -2.30
CA ILE A 482 1.64 -21.79 -2.72
C ILE A 482 2.15 -22.16 -4.11
N SER A 483 2.39 -21.16 -4.94
CA SER A 483 2.92 -21.33 -6.29
C SER A 483 4.43 -21.14 -6.37
N THR A 484 5.01 -21.58 -7.48
CA THR A 484 6.37 -21.24 -7.92
C THR A 484 6.40 -20.98 -9.42
N SER A 485 7.37 -20.21 -9.85
CA SER A 485 7.65 -19.98 -11.28
C SER A 485 8.78 -20.84 -11.83
N ALA A 486 9.42 -21.68 -11.01
CA ALA A 486 10.61 -22.44 -11.37
C ALA A 486 10.49 -23.27 -12.68
N PRO A 487 9.38 -23.99 -12.95
CA PRO A 487 9.25 -24.78 -14.19
C PRO A 487 8.81 -23.96 -15.41
N SER A 488 8.55 -22.65 -15.28
CA SER A 488 8.03 -21.85 -16.37
C SER A 488 9.06 -21.61 -17.48
N THR A 489 8.62 -21.78 -18.72
CA THR A 489 9.39 -21.44 -19.93
C THR A 489 9.03 -20.06 -20.48
N SER A 490 8.18 -19.30 -19.80
CA SER A 490 7.84 -17.93 -20.17
C SER A 490 9.08 -17.05 -20.20
N GLY A 491 9.29 -16.32 -21.29
CA GLY A 491 10.49 -15.50 -21.49
C GLY A 491 10.72 -14.49 -20.35
N ILE A 492 9.65 -13.93 -19.76
CA ILE A 492 9.80 -13.01 -18.63
C ILE A 492 10.29 -13.73 -17.38
N VAL A 493 9.85 -14.96 -17.13
CA VAL A 493 10.32 -15.77 -16.01
C VAL A 493 11.77 -16.17 -16.22
N VAL A 494 12.08 -16.81 -17.37
CA VAL A 494 13.43 -17.31 -17.69
C VAL A 494 14.48 -16.20 -17.60
N ASN A 495 14.16 -14.98 -18.05
CA ASN A 495 15.10 -13.87 -18.04
C ASN A 495 15.27 -13.19 -16.67
N ASN A 496 14.40 -13.43 -15.71
CA ASN A 496 14.39 -12.67 -14.45
C ASN A 496 14.41 -13.53 -13.18
N ILE A 497 14.00 -14.80 -13.22
CA ILE A 497 13.89 -15.63 -12.01
C ILE A 497 15.21 -15.74 -11.23
N GLN A 498 16.35 -15.79 -11.92
CA GLN A 498 17.68 -15.84 -11.31
C GLN A 498 18.03 -14.59 -10.49
N ASN A 499 17.29 -13.49 -10.68
CA ASN A 499 17.47 -12.27 -9.91
C ASN A 499 16.70 -12.27 -8.59
N THR A 500 15.72 -13.17 -8.42
CA THR A 500 14.93 -13.29 -7.19
C THR A 500 15.78 -13.74 -6.01
N GLY A 501 15.39 -13.30 -4.81
CA GLY A 501 16.02 -13.77 -3.57
C GLY A 501 15.86 -15.27 -3.37
N TRP A 502 14.69 -15.80 -3.72
CA TRP A 502 14.39 -17.25 -3.65
C TRP A 502 15.34 -18.08 -4.52
N TYR A 503 15.47 -17.72 -5.79
CA TYR A 503 16.37 -18.46 -6.69
C TYR A 503 17.82 -18.49 -6.17
N LYS A 504 18.33 -17.34 -5.74
CA LYS A 504 19.69 -17.23 -5.18
C LYS A 504 19.90 -18.05 -3.91
N ALA A 505 18.84 -18.28 -3.13
CA ALA A 505 18.90 -19.07 -1.92
C ALA A 505 18.82 -20.58 -2.18
N THR A 506 18.23 -20.97 -3.31
CA THR A 506 17.95 -22.36 -3.64
C THR A 506 18.87 -22.96 -4.71
N HIS A 507 19.68 -22.15 -5.39
CA HIS A 507 20.70 -22.52 -6.39
C HIS A 507 22.08 -21.99 -6.01
#